data_e3257c37e4a6c5e852bf2f427faec86b
#
_entry.id   e3257c37e4a6c5e852bf2f427faec86b
#
_cell.length_a   1.000
_cell.length_b   1.000
_cell.length_c   1.000
_cell.angle_alpha   90.00
_cell.angle_beta   90.00
_cell.angle_gamma   90.00
#
_symmetry.space_group_name_H-M   'P 1'
#
loop_
_entity.id
_entity.type
_entity.pdbx_description
1 polymer ?
#
loop_
_entity_poly.entity_id
_entity_poly.type
_entity_poly.pdbx_seq_one_letter_code
_entity_poly.pdbx_strand_id
1 'polypeptide(L)'
;MNYAPSQPLTSEEKDLIWKFRFYLTRDKRGLTKFLKSVTWRDPSEVKQAVEELLPQWTEIDIDDALELLGPGTVDSRVRAYAVKQLSRADDDVRALCSFSCTTTNMFLTAFQELHLYLLQLVQALKFESTASDQRSSRSATSAVSYDDSGLADFLIARAVRNPILGNRFHWYLMVEVAMEDKVMAKLYGRVVFKFMNNLKVASTLHSRPSSH
;
A
#
# COMPACT_ATOMS: atom_id res chain seq x y z
N MET A 1 -20.28 -14.44 9.58
CA MET A 1 -20.88 -13.09 9.67
C MET A 1 -20.52 -12.34 8.40
N ASN A 2 -21.50 -12.07 7.53
CA ASN A 2 -21.28 -11.38 6.25
C ASN A 2 -21.57 -9.87 6.39
N TYR A 3 -20.87 -9.19 7.29
CA TYR A 3 -20.97 -7.74 7.39
C TYR A 3 -20.16 -7.08 6.26
N ALA A 4 -20.71 -6.01 5.70
CA ALA A 4 -19.97 -5.20 4.73
C ALA A 4 -18.68 -4.65 5.39
N PRO A 5 -17.57 -4.51 4.65
CA PRO A 5 -16.32 -3.98 5.19
C PRO A 5 -16.48 -2.60 5.84
N SER A 6 -17.36 -1.76 5.29
CA SER A 6 -17.63 -0.40 5.77
C SER A 6 -18.51 -0.31 7.01
N GLN A 7 -19.17 -1.40 7.42
CA GLN A 7 -20.09 -1.38 8.55
C GLN A 7 -19.32 -1.15 9.87
N PRO A 8 -19.69 -0.12 10.67
CA PRO A 8 -19.07 0.13 11.97
C PRO A 8 -19.37 -1.02 12.96
N LEU A 9 -18.39 -1.37 13.77
CA LEU A 9 -18.50 -2.37 14.82
C LEU A 9 -19.07 -1.75 16.09
N THR A 10 -19.97 -2.45 16.76
CA THR A 10 -20.43 -2.11 18.12
C THR A 10 -19.33 -2.38 19.13
N SER A 11 -19.46 -1.83 20.35
CA SER A 11 -18.50 -2.07 21.43
C SER A 11 -18.39 -3.56 21.77
N GLU A 12 -19.52 -4.25 21.88
CA GLU A 12 -19.56 -5.68 22.17
C GLU A 12 -18.89 -6.52 21.08
N GLU A 13 -19.07 -6.15 19.79
CA GLU A 13 -18.42 -6.83 18.68
C GLU A 13 -16.90 -6.61 18.71
N LYS A 14 -16.43 -5.42 19.06
CA LYS A 14 -14.99 -5.15 19.21
C LYS A 14 -14.39 -5.99 20.32
N ASP A 15 -15.04 -6.05 21.49
CA ASP A 15 -14.59 -6.86 22.61
C ASP A 15 -14.54 -8.35 22.25
N LEU A 16 -15.53 -8.82 21.49
CA LEU A 16 -15.57 -10.21 21.01
C LEU A 16 -14.43 -10.51 20.03
N ILE A 17 -14.20 -9.62 19.07
CA ILE A 17 -13.09 -9.75 18.11
C ILE A 17 -11.76 -9.74 18.86
N TRP A 18 -11.59 -8.83 19.81
CA TRP A 18 -10.38 -8.74 20.62
C TRP A 18 -10.14 -9.99 21.47
N LYS A 19 -11.20 -10.56 22.05
CA LYS A 19 -11.13 -11.81 22.80
C LYS A 19 -10.62 -12.99 21.97
N PHE A 20 -11.03 -13.08 20.70
CA PHE A 20 -10.66 -14.19 19.83
C PHE A 20 -9.51 -13.86 18.86
N ARG A 21 -8.78 -12.75 19.07
CA ARG A 21 -7.73 -12.26 18.17
C ARG A 21 -6.70 -13.28 17.72
N PHE A 22 -6.26 -14.18 18.60
CA PHE A 22 -5.28 -15.22 18.28
C PHE A 22 -5.83 -16.30 17.33
N TYR A 23 -7.12 -16.57 17.37
CA TYR A 23 -7.76 -17.51 16.45
C TYR A 23 -8.01 -16.88 15.09
N LEU A 24 -8.31 -15.58 15.08
CA LEU A 24 -8.59 -14.82 13.86
C LEU A 24 -7.37 -14.69 12.94
N THR A 25 -6.16 -14.78 13.45
CA THR A 25 -4.93 -14.73 12.62
C THR A 25 -4.89 -15.80 11.53
N ARG A 26 -5.67 -16.86 11.66
CA ARG A 26 -5.78 -17.95 10.68
C ARG A 26 -6.78 -17.68 9.57
N ASP A 27 -7.61 -16.63 9.71
CA ASP A 27 -8.60 -16.24 8.70
C ASP A 27 -8.18 -14.92 8.03
N LYS A 28 -7.86 -14.99 6.74
CA LYS A 28 -7.47 -13.82 5.94
C LYS A 28 -8.52 -12.70 5.95
N ARG A 29 -9.81 -13.05 5.98
CA ARG A 29 -10.94 -12.11 5.96
C ARG A 29 -11.16 -11.38 7.29
N GLY A 30 -10.51 -11.86 8.37
CA GLY A 30 -10.65 -11.31 9.72
C GLY A 30 -9.84 -10.04 9.94
N LEU A 31 -8.76 -9.80 9.17
CA LEU A 31 -7.77 -8.76 9.45
C LEU A 31 -8.37 -7.35 9.44
N THR A 32 -9.13 -7.00 8.41
CA THR A 32 -9.72 -5.66 8.28
C THR A 32 -10.66 -5.33 9.43
N LYS A 33 -11.48 -6.30 9.85
CA LYS A 33 -12.38 -6.15 11.01
C LYS A 33 -11.61 -6.13 12.34
N PHE A 34 -10.58 -6.95 12.48
CA PHE A 34 -9.71 -6.93 13.65
C PHE A 34 -9.05 -5.57 13.83
N LEU A 35 -8.43 -4.99 12.80
CA LEU A 35 -7.80 -3.68 12.87
C LEU A 35 -8.79 -2.54 13.18
N LYS A 36 -10.06 -2.67 12.79
CA LYS A 36 -11.14 -1.75 13.18
C LYS A 36 -11.59 -1.92 14.64
N SER A 37 -11.29 -3.06 15.27
CA SER A 37 -11.59 -3.27 16.69
C SER A 37 -10.51 -2.72 17.63
N VAL A 38 -9.28 -2.49 17.15
CA VAL A 38 -8.14 -2.02 17.93
C VAL A 38 -8.38 -0.59 18.44
N THR A 39 -8.09 -0.38 19.73
CA THR A 39 -8.09 0.95 20.34
C THR A 39 -6.76 1.66 20.06
N TRP A 40 -6.68 2.38 18.96
CA TRP A 40 -5.44 3.06 18.50
C TRP A 40 -4.85 4.09 19.47
N ARG A 41 -5.58 4.43 20.55
CA ARG A 41 -5.10 5.31 21.62
C ARG A 41 -4.35 4.56 22.73
N ASP A 42 -4.53 3.26 22.82
CA ASP A 42 -3.84 2.42 23.79
C ASP A 42 -2.55 1.82 23.19
N PRO A 43 -1.38 2.26 23.67
CA PRO A 43 -0.11 1.76 23.15
C PRO A 43 0.09 0.25 23.33
N SER A 44 -0.51 -0.35 24.35
CA SER A 44 -0.38 -1.79 24.61
C SER A 44 -1.15 -2.63 23.60
N GLU A 45 -2.39 -2.23 23.29
CA GLU A 45 -3.19 -2.87 22.24
C GLU A 45 -2.55 -2.69 20.87
N VAL A 46 -2.07 -1.48 20.55
CA VAL A 46 -1.39 -1.19 19.29
C VAL A 46 -0.14 -2.04 19.13
N LYS A 47 0.69 -2.15 20.17
CA LYS A 47 1.88 -2.98 20.16
C LYS A 47 1.53 -4.44 19.87
N GLN A 48 0.57 -4.99 20.60
CA GLN A 48 0.15 -6.38 20.40
C GLN A 48 -0.44 -6.62 19.01
N ALA A 49 -1.30 -5.71 18.53
CA ALA A 49 -1.92 -5.84 17.23
C ALA A 49 -0.90 -5.79 16.08
N VAL A 50 0.02 -4.81 16.12
CA VAL A 50 0.92 -4.53 14.99
C VAL A 50 2.23 -5.32 15.04
N GLU A 51 2.80 -5.53 16.25
CA GLU A 51 4.11 -6.18 16.39
C GLU A 51 3.99 -7.70 16.60
N GLU A 52 2.92 -8.17 17.23
CA GLU A 52 2.75 -9.59 17.54
C GLU A 52 1.80 -10.30 16.57
N LEU A 53 0.60 -9.75 16.34
CA LEU A 53 -0.46 -10.44 15.60
C LEU A 53 -0.36 -10.22 14.08
N LEU A 54 -0.09 -8.99 13.63
CA LEU A 54 -0.02 -8.67 12.20
C LEU A 54 1.02 -9.50 11.44
N PRO A 55 2.25 -9.76 11.97
CA PRO A 55 3.24 -10.60 11.29
C PRO A 55 2.86 -12.08 11.19
N GLN A 56 1.99 -12.55 12.11
CA GLN A 56 1.52 -13.95 12.17
C GLN A 56 0.24 -14.16 11.35
N TRP A 57 -0.35 -13.07 10.83
CA TRP A 57 -1.61 -13.15 10.11
C TRP A 57 -1.43 -13.89 8.78
N THR A 58 -2.42 -14.71 8.44
CA THR A 58 -2.50 -15.35 7.13
C THR A 58 -2.53 -14.28 6.03
N GLU A 59 -1.92 -14.58 4.89
CA GLU A 59 -1.87 -13.68 3.73
C GLU A 59 -3.27 -13.24 3.30
N ILE A 60 -3.42 -11.93 3.11
CA ILE A 60 -4.68 -11.30 2.75
C ILE A 60 -4.80 -11.14 1.23
N ASP A 61 -6.03 -11.02 0.75
CA ASP A 61 -6.31 -10.75 -0.65
C ASP A 61 -5.98 -9.28 -1.01
N ILE A 62 -5.85 -9.01 -2.32
CA ILE A 62 -5.53 -7.67 -2.84
C ILE A 62 -6.58 -6.64 -2.43
N ASP A 63 -7.87 -7.02 -2.44
CA ASP A 63 -8.98 -6.14 -2.06
C ASP A 63 -8.88 -5.71 -0.59
N ASP A 64 -8.54 -6.64 0.31
CA ASP A 64 -8.31 -6.34 1.73
C ASP A 64 -7.07 -5.45 1.92
N ALA A 65 -5.99 -5.69 1.16
CA ALA A 65 -4.80 -4.84 1.20
C ALA A 65 -5.11 -3.41 0.72
N LEU A 66 -5.95 -3.24 -0.30
CA LEU A 66 -6.41 -1.93 -0.76
C LEU A 66 -7.25 -1.21 0.30
N GLU A 67 -8.12 -1.92 1.01
CA GLU A 67 -8.89 -1.34 2.13
C GLU A 67 -7.96 -0.80 3.23
N LEU A 68 -6.88 -1.53 3.54
CA LEU A 68 -5.88 -1.10 4.52
C LEU A 68 -5.05 0.12 4.09
N LEU A 69 -5.02 0.47 2.81
CA LEU A 69 -4.42 1.69 2.31
C LEU A 69 -5.38 2.89 2.32
N GLY A 70 -6.64 2.66 2.65
CA GLY A 70 -7.67 3.69 2.71
C GLY A 70 -7.55 4.65 3.92
N PRO A 71 -8.49 5.61 4.02
CA PRO A 71 -8.49 6.66 5.06
C PRO A 71 -8.70 6.13 6.48
N GLY A 72 -9.24 4.92 6.63
CA GLY A 72 -9.51 4.30 7.93
C GLY A 72 -8.26 3.76 8.64
N THR A 73 -7.13 3.66 7.95
CA THR A 73 -5.88 3.12 8.51
C THR A 73 -4.93 4.25 8.89
N VAL A 74 -4.76 4.45 10.19
CA VAL A 74 -3.96 5.55 10.76
C VAL A 74 -2.49 5.14 10.94
N ASP A 75 -2.20 3.86 11.19
CA ASP A 75 -0.85 3.38 11.48
C ASP A 75 -0.08 3.05 10.20
N SER A 76 1.10 3.68 10.04
CA SER A 76 1.98 3.48 8.88
C SER A 76 2.51 2.04 8.75
N ARG A 77 2.68 1.33 9.86
CA ARG A 77 3.15 -0.07 9.84
C ARG A 77 2.10 -1.01 9.25
N VAL A 78 0.81 -0.74 9.50
CA VAL A 78 -0.29 -1.48 8.86
C VAL A 78 -0.32 -1.19 7.36
N ARG A 79 -0.11 0.06 6.96
CA ARG A 79 -0.01 0.44 5.54
C ARG A 79 1.19 -0.22 4.87
N ALA A 80 2.36 -0.24 5.53
CA ALA A 80 3.55 -0.95 5.04
C ALA A 80 3.30 -2.45 4.86
N TYR A 81 2.56 -3.07 5.79
CA TYR A 81 2.13 -4.46 5.65
C TYR A 81 1.26 -4.65 4.40
N ALA A 82 0.28 -3.78 4.16
CA ALA A 82 -0.57 -3.83 2.97
C ALA A 82 0.25 -3.71 1.67
N VAL A 83 1.20 -2.77 1.61
CA VAL A 83 2.13 -2.63 0.46
C VAL A 83 2.94 -3.90 0.24
N LYS A 84 3.41 -4.54 1.32
CA LYS A 84 4.14 -5.81 1.25
C LYS A 84 3.26 -6.92 0.67
N GLN A 85 1.97 -7.00 1.04
CA GLN A 85 1.05 -7.98 0.48
C GLN A 85 0.81 -7.75 -1.02
N LEU A 86 0.60 -6.49 -1.44
CA LEU A 86 0.49 -6.14 -2.86
C LEU A 86 1.76 -6.50 -3.65
N SER A 87 2.93 -6.29 -3.05
CA SER A 87 4.22 -6.64 -3.67
C SER A 87 4.36 -8.14 -3.87
N ARG A 88 3.99 -8.95 -2.88
CA ARG A 88 4.03 -10.42 -2.96
C ARG A 88 3.08 -10.96 -4.01
N ALA A 89 1.83 -10.49 -4.02
CA ALA A 89 0.84 -10.94 -5.00
C ALA A 89 1.34 -10.73 -6.45
N ASP A 90 2.04 -9.61 -6.72
CA ASP A 90 2.64 -9.36 -8.03
C ASP A 90 3.86 -10.26 -8.30
N ASP A 91 4.68 -10.54 -7.28
CA ASP A 91 5.85 -11.40 -7.43
C ASP A 91 5.46 -12.88 -7.62
N ASP A 92 4.41 -13.37 -6.96
CA ASP A 92 3.88 -14.73 -7.14
C ASP A 92 3.36 -14.95 -8.56
N VAL A 93 2.64 -13.96 -9.10
CA VAL A 93 2.18 -14.02 -10.49
C VAL A 93 3.36 -14.02 -11.47
N ARG A 94 4.41 -13.26 -11.21
CA ARG A 94 5.64 -13.25 -12.03
C ARG A 94 6.38 -14.57 -11.98
N ALA A 95 6.46 -15.19 -10.80
CA ALA A 95 7.08 -16.51 -10.66
C ALA A 95 6.31 -17.58 -11.45
N LEU A 96 4.98 -17.56 -11.40
CA LEU A 96 4.15 -18.46 -12.21
C LEU A 96 4.33 -18.25 -13.72
N CYS A 97 4.46 -16.99 -14.16
CA CYS A 97 4.70 -16.68 -15.58
C CYS A 97 6.07 -17.14 -16.07
N SER A 98 7.11 -17.14 -15.24
CA SER A 98 8.44 -17.62 -15.64
C SER A 98 8.52 -19.13 -15.77
N PHE A 99 7.63 -19.87 -15.10
CA PHE A 99 7.60 -21.34 -15.14
C PHE A 99 6.71 -21.92 -16.26
N SER A 100 5.73 -21.16 -16.76
CA SER A 100 4.77 -21.59 -17.78
C SER A 100 4.77 -20.67 -18.99
N CYS A 101 5.75 -20.83 -19.87
CA CYS A 101 5.94 -20.03 -21.09
C CYS A 101 4.88 -20.30 -22.19
N THR A 102 3.74 -20.93 -21.91
CA THR A 102 2.80 -21.40 -22.96
C THR A 102 1.43 -20.76 -22.99
N THR A 103 1.08 -19.84 -22.07
CA THR A 103 -0.24 -19.20 -22.12
C THR A 103 -0.16 -17.69 -22.01
N THR A 104 -0.20 -17.03 -23.15
CA THR A 104 -0.27 -15.56 -23.34
C THR A 104 -1.37 -14.88 -22.52
N ASN A 105 -2.43 -15.60 -22.16
CA ASN A 105 -3.57 -15.08 -21.39
C ASN A 105 -3.27 -14.86 -19.90
N MET A 106 -2.37 -15.64 -19.30
CA MET A 106 -2.09 -15.54 -17.86
C MET A 106 -1.17 -14.35 -17.54
N PHE A 107 -0.33 -13.96 -18.48
CA PHE A 107 0.49 -12.74 -18.38
C PHE A 107 -0.36 -11.47 -18.44
N LEU A 108 -1.47 -11.50 -19.17
CA LEU A 108 -2.40 -10.37 -19.28
C LEU A 108 -3.17 -10.14 -17.97
N THR A 109 -3.55 -11.17 -17.23
CA THR A 109 -4.38 -11.05 -16.02
C THR A 109 -3.67 -10.38 -14.86
N ALA A 110 -2.41 -10.74 -14.59
CA ALA A 110 -1.62 -10.15 -13.51
C ALA A 110 -1.31 -8.67 -13.72
N PHE A 111 -0.96 -8.29 -14.95
CA PHE A 111 -0.80 -6.89 -15.34
C PHE A 111 -2.12 -6.14 -15.30
N GLN A 112 -3.23 -6.82 -15.53
CA GLN A 112 -4.57 -6.21 -15.58
C GLN A 112 -5.06 -5.82 -14.19
N GLU A 113 -4.74 -6.58 -13.14
CA GLU A 113 -5.19 -6.28 -11.78
C GLU A 113 -4.57 -4.98 -11.25
N LEU A 114 -3.26 -4.79 -11.34
CA LEU A 114 -2.65 -3.53 -10.88
C LEU A 114 -3.15 -2.31 -11.67
N HIS A 115 -3.44 -2.48 -12.97
CA HIS A 115 -4.04 -1.43 -13.79
C HIS A 115 -5.45 -1.04 -13.32
N LEU A 116 -6.24 -1.99 -12.85
CA LEU A 116 -7.59 -1.73 -12.33
C LEU A 116 -7.55 -0.89 -11.05
N TYR A 117 -6.59 -1.16 -10.16
CA TYR A 117 -6.48 -0.50 -8.88
C TYR A 117 -5.53 0.71 -8.88
N LEU A 118 -4.85 1.00 -10.00
CA LEU A 118 -3.82 2.04 -10.05
C LEU A 118 -4.33 3.40 -9.60
N LEU A 119 -5.53 3.81 -10.02
CA LEU A 119 -6.12 5.09 -9.61
C LEU A 119 -6.34 5.14 -8.10
N GLN A 120 -6.88 4.05 -7.52
CA GLN A 120 -7.11 3.96 -6.07
C GLN A 120 -5.79 4.00 -5.29
N LEU A 121 -4.74 3.34 -5.78
CA LEU A 121 -3.41 3.36 -5.19
C LEU A 121 -2.77 4.74 -5.25
N VAL A 122 -2.92 5.46 -6.37
CA VAL A 122 -2.47 6.85 -6.49
C VAL A 122 -3.21 7.75 -5.50
N GLN A 123 -4.53 7.60 -5.39
CA GLN A 123 -5.32 8.36 -4.42
C GLN A 123 -5.00 7.99 -2.96
N ALA A 124 -4.55 6.75 -2.69
CA ALA A 124 -4.14 6.33 -1.36
C ALA A 124 -2.87 7.03 -0.86
N LEU A 125 -2.03 7.58 -1.76
CA LEU A 125 -0.83 8.35 -1.39
C LEU A 125 -1.16 9.57 -0.52
N LYS A 126 -2.34 10.19 -0.68
CA LYS A 126 -2.76 11.33 0.15
C LYS A 126 -2.89 10.97 1.64
N PHE A 127 -3.20 9.72 1.94
CA PHE A 127 -3.37 9.27 3.33
C PHE A 127 -2.05 8.99 4.04
N GLU A 128 -0.93 8.91 3.32
CA GLU A 128 0.40 8.78 3.91
C GLU A 128 0.84 10.07 4.61
N SER A 129 0.57 11.22 4.01
CA SER A 129 0.92 12.53 4.59
C SER A 129 0.13 12.86 5.86
N THR A 130 -1.14 12.46 5.93
CA THR A 130 -1.99 12.74 7.10
C THR A 130 -1.58 11.92 8.33
N ALA A 131 -1.03 10.73 8.13
CA ALA A 131 -0.52 9.90 9.22
C ALA A 131 0.75 10.49 9.88
N SER A 132 1.60 11.17 9.09
CA SER A 132 2.80 11.83 9.60
C SER A 132 2.52 13.11 10.40
N ASP A 133 1.51 13.89 10.00
CA ASP A 133 1.17 15.14 10.68
C ASP A 133 0.59 14.94 12.08
N GLN A 134 -0.13 13.85 12.31
CA GLN A 134 -0.68 13.54 13.64
C GLN A 134 0.38 13.12 14.67
N ARG A 135 1.55 12.62 14.23
CA ARG A 135 2.68 12.29 15.11
C ARG A 135 3.60 13.48 15.37
N SER A 136 3.71 14.41 14.44
CA SER A 136 4.60 15.57 14.54
C SER A 136 4.26 16.54 15.67
N SER A 137 2.99 16.53 16.14
CA SER A 137 2.57 17.36 17.28
C SER A 137 3.05 16.86 18.66
N ARG A 138 3.73 15.72 18.74
CA ARG A 138 4.18 15.12 20.02
C ARG A 138 5.68 15.08 20.25
N SER A 139 6.54 15.40 19.25
CA SER A 139 7.99 15.38 19.45
C SER A 139 8.69 16.35 18.50
N ALA A 140 9.09 17.49 19.03
CA ALA A 140 9.81 18.56 18.31
C ALA A 140 11.34 18.36 18.33
N THR A 141 11.84 17.15 18.14
CA THR A 141 13.30 16.93 17.99
C THR A 141 13.56 15.62 17.25
N SER A 142 13.59 15.67 15.95
CA SER A 142 14.53 14.94 15.10
C SER A 142 14.07 15.02 13.64
N ALA A 143 15.03 14.91 12.74
CA ALA A 143 14.89 15.00 11.29
C ALA A 143 13.59 14.39 10.79
N VAL A 144 12.90 15.11 9.92
CA VAL A 144 11.65 14.67 9.22
C VAL A 144 11.95 13.36 8.50
N SER A 145 11.86 12.25 9.22
CA SER A 145 11.72 10.93 8.66
C SER A 145 10.28 10.83 8.22
N TYR A 146 10.04 10.94 6.92
CA TYR A 146 8.79 10.49 6.33
C TYR A 146 8.64 9.03 6.71
N ASP A 147 7.69 8.73 7.57
CA ASP A 147 7.28 7.38 7.89
C ASP A 147 6.46 6.85 6.69
N ASP A 148 7.18 6.63 5.60
CA ASP A 148 6.67 6.25 4.30
C ASP A 148 6.31 4.77 4.36
N SER A 149 5.05 4.43 4.09
CA SER A 149 4.61 3.04 4.00
C SER A 149 5.28 2.26 2.85
N GLY A 150 6.01 2.96 2.00
CA GLY A 150 6.66 2.42 0.81
C GLY A 150 5.73 2.32 -0.40
N LEU A 151 4.49 2.81 -0.33
CA LEU A 151 3.54 2.76 -1.44
C LEU A 151 4.05 3.54 -2.67
N ALA A 152 4.59 4.75 -2.46
CA ALA A 152 5.15 5.56 -3.54
C ALA A 152 6.30 4.83 -4.24
N ASP A 153 7.22 4.23 -3.48
CA ASP A 153 8.35 3.48 -4.02
C ASP A 153 7.91 2.22 -4.76
N PHE A 154 6.94 1.49 -4.23
CA PHE A 154 6.33 0.36 -4.89
C PHE A 154 5.75 0.75 -6.26
N LEU A 155 4.91 1.79 -6.31
CA LEU A 155 4.29 2.25 -7.54
C LEU A 155 5.32 2.73 -8.57
N ILE A 156 6.33 3.49 -8.15
CA ILE A 156 7.43 3.97 -8.99
C ILE A 156 8.20 2.79 -9.58
N ALA A 157 8.58 1.83 -8.74
CA ALA A 157 9.33 0.65 -9.21
C ALA A 157 8.55 -0.16 -10.26
N ARG A 158 7.23 -0.27 -10.12
CA ARG A 158 6.37 -0.93 -11.10
C ARG A 158 6.19 -0.11 -12.38
N ALA A 159 5.97 1.20 -12.24
CA ALA A 159 5.80 2.13 -13.35
C ALA A 159 7.06 2.24 -14.23
N VAL A 160 8.25 2.22 -13.63
CA VAL A 160 9.53 2.24 -14.39
C VAL A 160 9.74 0.98 -15.24
N ARG A 161 9.26 -0.17 -14.74
CA ARG A 161 9.42 -1.45 -15.45
C ARG A 161 8.39 -1.68 -16.56
N ASN A 162 7.26 -1.00 -16.49
CA ASN A 162 6.16 -1.16 -17.46
C ASN A 162 5.79 0.20 -18.06
N PRO A 163 6.11 0.47 -19.34
CA PRO A 163 5.84 1.76 -19.98
C PRO A 163 4.35 2.13 -20.03
N ILE A 164 3.45 1.15 -20.19
CA ILE A 164 2.00 1.39 -20.24
C ILE A 164 1.50 1.83 -18.85
N LEU A 165 1.92 1.10 -17.81
CA LEU A 165 1.62 1.46 -16.43
C LEU A 165 2.23 2.80 -16.07
N GLY A 166 3.47 3.04 -16.44
CA GLY A 166 4.20 4.28 -16.20
C GLY A 166 3.53 5.49 -16.83
N ASN A 167 3.02 5.36 -18.04
CA ASN A 167 2.27 6.42 -18.70
C ASN A 167 0.97 6.76 -17.95
N ARG A 168 0.18 5.74 -17.57
CA ARG A 168 -1.05 5.94 -16.79
C ARG A 168 -0.75 6.53 -15.41
N PHE A 169 0.28 6.02 -14.73
CA PHE A 169 0.73 6.51 -13.42
C PHE A 169 1.10 8.00 -13.49
N HIS A 170 1.88 8.40 -14.51
CA HIS A 170 2.22 9.79 -14.74
C HIS A 170 0.98 10.68 -14.89
N TRP A 171 0.03 10.28 -15.73
CA TRP A 171 -1.19 11.07 -15.95
C TRP A 171 -2.05 11.17 -14.69
N TYR A 172 -2.22 10.12 -13.92
CA TYR A 172 -2.97 10.17 -12.67
C TYR A 172 -2.29 11.10 -11.65
N LEU A 173 -0.96 11.07 -11.53
CA LEU A 173 -0.22 12.01 -10.69
C LEU A 173 -0.39 13.45 -11.15
N MET A 174 -0.34 13.71 -12.47
CA MET A 174 -0.51 15.07 -13.02
C MET A 174 -1.91 15.63 -12.75
N VAL A 175 -2.95 14.80 -12.78
CA VAL A 175 -4.32 15.20 -12.41
C VAL A 175 -4.35 15.63 -10.94
N GLU A 176 -3.76 14.86 -10.04
CA GLU A 176 -3.73 15.21 -8.61
C GLU A 176 -2.86 16.45 -8.31
N VAL A 177 -1.77 16.66 -9.07
CA VAL A 177 -0.96 17.90 -8.98
C VAL A 177 -1.73 19.12 -9.43
N ALA A 178 -2.64 18.98 -10.40
CA ALA A 178 -3.46 20.07 -10.93
C ALA A 178 -4.65 20.45 -10.03
N MET A 179 -4.94 19.66 -8.97
CA MET A 179 -5.99 19.97 -8.02
C MET A 179 -5.66 21.23 -7.21
N GLU A 180 -6.68 21.92 -6.70
CA GLU A 180 -6.54 23.22 -6.02
C GLU A 180 -5.79 23.14 -4.67
N ASP A 181 -5.69 21.95 -4.07
CA ASP A 181 -5.02 21.77 -2.79
C ASP A 181 -3.49 21.82 -2.94
N LYS A 182 -2.91 22.94 -2.51
CA LYS A 182 -1.47 23.20 -2.57
C LYS A 182 -0.62 22.18 -1.78
N VAL A 183 -1.16 21.58 -0.71
CA VAL A 183 -0.45 20.61 0.12
C VAL A 183 -0.36 19.29 -0.65
N MET A 184 -1.49 18.84 -1.20
CA MET A 184 -1.55 17.65 -2.03
C MET A 184 -0.74 17.80 -3.31
N ALA A 185 -0.82 18.94 -3.98
CA ALA A 185 -0.02 19.23 -5.17
C ALA A 185 1.50 19.10 -4.90
N LYS A 186 1.99 19.52 -3.74
CA LYS A 186 3.40 19.34 -3.35
C LYS A 186 3.75 17.87 -3.11
N LEU A 187 2.85 17.11 -2.47
CA LEU A 187 3.04 15.68 -2.25
C LEU A 187 3.20 14.93 -3.57
N TYR A 188 2.20 15.07 -4.43
CA TYR A 188 2.20 14.41 -5.75
C TYR A 188 3.32 14.91 -6.65
N GLY A 189 3.68 16.19 -6.59
CA GLY A 189 4.82 16.76 -7.30
C GLY A 189 6.15 16.12 -6.91
N ARG A 190 6.36 15.76 -5.62
CA ARG A 190 7.54 15.00 -5.18
C ARG A 190 7.56 13.60 -5.76
N VAL A 191 6.40 12.92 -5.80
CA VAL A 191 6.28 11.57 -6.38
C VAL A 191 6.60 11.61 -7.88
N VAL A 192 6.06 12.61 -8.61
CA VAL A 192 6.39 12.84 -10.04
C VAL A 192 7.89 13.02 -10.23
N PHE A 193 8.51 13.88 -9.43
CA PHE A 193 9.94 14.16 -9.52
C PHE A 193 10.77 12.87 -9.28
N LYS A 194 10.43 12.11 -8.24
CA LYS A 194 11.09 10.83 -7.93
C LYS A 194 10.92 9.82 -9.06
N PHE A 195 9.72 9.70 -9.62
CA PHE A 195 9.42 8.83 -10.75
C PHE A 195 10.24 9.19 -11.99
N MET A 196 10.28 10.48 -12.37
CA MET A 196 11.02 10.95 -13.54
C MET A 196 12.54 10.74 -13.38
N ASN A 197 13.09 10.89 -12.18
CA ASN A 197 14.50 10.60 -11.92
C ASN A 197 14.80 9.10 -12.07
N ASN A 198 13.94 8.23 -11.56
CA ASN A 198 14.12 6.78 -11.72
C ASN A 198 14.02 6.34 -13.19
N LEU A 199 13.15 6.95 -13.99
CA LEU A 199 13.09 6.72 -15.43
C LEU A 199 14.41 7.10 -16.15
N LYS A 200 14.99 8.26 -15.80
CA LYS A 200 16.29 8.69 -16.36
C LYS A 200 17.40 7.70 -16.03
N VAL A 201 17.47 7.24 -14.77
CA VAL A 201 18.47 6.25 -14.36
C VAL A 201 18.27 4.93 -15.11
N ALA A 202 17.04 4.46 -15.27
CA ALA A 202 16.74 3.24 -16.00
C ALA A 202 17.13 3.34 -17.48
N SER A 203 16.88 4.48 -18.14
CA SER A 203 17.26 4.70 -19.53
C SER A 203 18.77 4.77 -19.74
N THR A 204 19.52 5.37 -18.80
CA THR A 204 21.00 5.41 -18.89
C THR A 204 21.66 4.05 -18.71
N LEU A 205 21.06 3.16 -17.90
CA LEU A 205 21.56 1.79 -17.72
C LEU A 205 21.36 0.92 -18.98
N HIS A 206 20.28 1.16 -19.73
CA HIS A 206 19.99 0.42 -20.98
C HIS A 206 20.81 0.91 -22.19
N SER A 207 21.31 2.14 -22.14
CA SER A 207 22.11 2.74 -23.23
C SER A 207 23.62 2.51 -23.08
N ARG A 208 24.09 1.75 -22.09
CA ARG A 208 25.51 1.40 -21.96
C ARG A 208 25.83 0.23 -22.86
N PRO A 209 26.60 0.40 -23.97
CA PRO A 209 27.00 -0.72 -24.80
C PRO A 209 27.89 -1.65 -23.97
N SER A 210 27.60 -2.96 -24.06
CA SER A 210 28.48 -3.99 -23.54
C SER A 210 29.82 -3.90 -24.31
N SER A 211 30.81 -3.31 -23.65
CA SER A 211 32.20 -3.37 -24.14
C SER A 211 32.69 -4.80 -23.97
N HIS A 212 32.75 -5.51 -25.09
CA HIS A 212 33.57 -6.72 -25.26
C HIS A 212 35.01 -6.35 -25.44
#